data_2b1639919f676d809833fbf2ad02a42c
#
_entry.id   2b1639919f676d809833fbf2ad02a42c
#
_cell.length_a   1.000
_cell.length_b   1.000
_cell.length_c   1.000
_cell.angle_alpha   90.00
_cell.angle_beta   90.00
_cell.angle_gamma   90.00
#
_symmetry.space_group_name_H-M   'P 1'
#
loop_
_entity.id
_entity.type
_entity.pdbx_description
1 polymer ?
#
loop_
_entity_poly.entity_id
_entity_poly.type
_entity_poly.pdbx_seq_one_letter_code
_entity_poly.pdbx_strand_id
1 'polypeptide(L)'
;MRRLAVLLIVLTFAWFAPGQAHDAEVQNKAVARSFFEDVLDKGKLEDYSKSHAPDFIAHSEGRPASLEEDMTAAREQRKAMPDMRVKVNHIVAEGDLVSVYWTASGTNTAAGWGIPATGKSVSVSGMTLFRFERGLIQEEWSVFNMYSILKQLGLLPPQG
;
A
#
# COMPACT_ATOMS: atom_id res chain seq x y z
N MET A 1 45.78 -31.06 -35.90
CA MET A 1 46.00 -30.28 -34.68
C MET A 1 44.70 -29.51 -34.39
N ARG A 2 43.87 -30.03 -33.47
CA ARG A 2 42.59 -29.40 -33.08
C ARG A 2 42.84 -28.46 -31.89
N ARG A 3 42.62 -27.15 -32.06
CA ARG A 3 42.70 -26.17 -30.96
C ARG A 3 41.39 -26.18 -30.21
N LEU A 4 41.40 -26.68 -28.96
CA LEU A 4 40.28 -26.50 -28.01
C LEU A 4 40.26 -25.03 -27.57
N ALA A 5 39.19 -24.33 -27.89
CA ALA A 5 38.88 -23.02 -27.29
C ALA A 5 38.18 -23.27 -25.96
N VAL A 6 38.83 -22.94 -24.85
CA VAL A 6 38.24 -22.94 -23.53
C VAL A 6 37.45 -21.63 -23.38
N LEU A 7 36.12 -21.73 -23.35
CA LEU A 7 35.23 -20.59 -23.08
C LEU A 7 35.21 -20.35 -21.56
N LEU A 8 35.87 -19.30 -21.10
CA LEU A 8 35.83 -18.85 -19.71
C LEU A 8 34.51 -18.10 -19.50
N ILE A 9 33.51 -18.74 -18.85
CA ILE A 9 32.30 -18.06 -18.39
C ILE A 9 32.67 -17.33 -17.10
N VAL A 10 32.83 -16.00 -17.17
CA VAL A 10 32.97 -15.14 -15.99
C VAL A 10 31.57 -14.89 -15.44
N LEU A 11 31.22 -15.64 -14.40
CA LEU A 11 30.02 -15.35 -13.59
C LEU A 11 30.33 -14.11 -12.73
N THR A 12 29.86 -12.93 -13.15
CA THR A 12 29.88 -11.74 -12.32
C THR A 12 28.80 -11.85 -11.27
N PHE A 13 29.15 -12.33 -10.08
CA PHE A 13 28.32 -12.14 -8.89
C PHE A 13 28.32 -10.64 -8.56
N ALA A 14 27.21 -9.96 -8.80
CA ALA A 14 26.98 -8.61 -8.27
C ALA A 14 26.82 -8.72 -6.75
N TRP A 15 27.92 -8.50 -6.02
CA TRP A 15 27.89 -8.39 -4.57
C TRP A 15 27.31 -7.01 -4.22
N PHE A 16 26.04 -6.97 -3.82
CA PHE A 16 25.47 -5.77 -3.21
C PHE A 16 26.21 -5.49 -1.90
N ALA A 17 26.88 -4.34 -1.80
CA ALA A 17 27.52 -3.92 -0.57
C ALA A 17 26.44 -3.70 0.52
N PRO A 18 26.66 -4.15 1.77
CA PRO A 18 25.64 -4.04 2.83
C PRO A 18 25.14 -2.61 3.09
N GLY A 19 25.94 -1.58 2.79
CA GLY A 19 25.51 -0.17 2.87
C GLY A 19 24.43 0.21 1.87
N GLN A 20 24.46 -0.31 0.63
CA GLN A 20 23.47 0.01 -0.40
C GLN A 20 22.09 -0.59 -0.10
N ALA A 21 22.04 -1.78 0.53
CA ALA A 21 20.79 -2.39 0.95
C ALA A 21 20.11 -1.56 2.06
N HIS A 22 20.87 -1.08 3.04
CA HIS A 22 20.37 -0.24 4.11
C HIS A 22 19.82 1.10 3.58
N ASP A 23 20.53 1.75 2.65
CA ASP A 23 20.08 3.00 2.04
C ASP A 23 18.77 2.82 1.26
N ALA A 24 18.62 1.69 0.54
CA ALA A 24 17.38 1.36 -0.17
C ALA A 24 16.20 1.15 0.80
N GLU A 25 16.39 0.45 1.91
CA GLU A 25 15.36 0.28 2.94
C GLU A 25 14.93 1.61 3.56
N VAL A 26 15.87 2.53 3.83
CA VAL A 26 15.57 3.87 4.34
C VAL A 26 14.75 4.66 3.32
N GLN A 27 15.12 4.63 2.04
CA GLN A 27 14.39 5.31 0.97
C GLN A 27 12.99 4.72 0.77
N ASN A 28 12.85 3.39 0.72
CA ASN A 28 11.57 2.71 0.56
C ASN A 28 10.62 3.02 1.73
N LYS A 29 11.11 3.05 2.97
CA LYS A 29 10.33 3.49 4.13
C LYS A 29 9.87 4.94 4.00
N ALA A 30 10.71 5.83 3.49
CA ALA A 30 10.34 7.23 3.28
C ALA A 30 9.24 7.38 2.24
N VAL A 31 9.31 6.64 1.11
CA VAL A 31 8.26 6.62 0.08
C VAL A 31 6.95 6.07 0.66
N ALA A 32 6.99 4.92 1.34
CA ALA A 32 5.80 4.33 1.96
C ALA A 32 5.17 5.27 2.99
N ARG A 33 5.97 5.94 3.82
CA ARG A 33 5.50 6.93 4.79
C ARG A 33 4.83 8.12 4.11
N SER A 34 5.48 8.70 3.09
CA SER A 34 4.92 9.83 2.33
C SER A 34 3.61 9.46 1.65
N PHE A 35 3.49 8.23 1.11
CA PHE A 35 2.24 7.75 0.56
C PHE A 35 1.10 7.76 1.59
N PHE A 36 1.33 7.26 2.81
CA PHE A 36 0.31 7.30 3.86
C PHE A 36 0.02 8.72 4.37
N GLU A 37 1.06 9.53 4.63
CA GLU A 37 0.93 10.82 5.31
C GLU A 37 0.54 11.97 4.34
N ASP A 38 1.01 11.94 3.09
CA ASP A 38 0.71 13.00 2.12
C ASP A 38 -0.45 12.64 1.20
N VAL A 39 -0.42 11.41 0.62
CA VAL A 39 -1.44 11.01 -0.36
C VAL A 39 -2.72 10.61 0.34
N LEU A 40 -2.66 9.67 1.30
CA LEU A 40 -3.85 9.15 1.94
C LEU A 40 -4.38 10.06 3.05
N ASP A 41 -3.55 10.56 3.98
CA ASP A 41 -4.03 11.40 5.10
C ASP A 41 -4.41 12.81 4.64
N LYS A 42 -3.53 13.51 3.90
CA LYS A 42 -3.79 14.87 3.42
C LYS A 42 -4.66 14.91 2.16
N GLY A 43 -4.95 13.75 1.55
CA GLY A 43 -5.83 13.64 0.38
C GLY A 43 -5.23 14.13 -0.93
N LYS A 44 -3.89 14.17 -1.07
CA LYS A 44 -3.20 14.55 -2.32
C LYS A 44 -3.24 13.40 -3.33
N LEU A 45 -4.44 12.97 -3.71
CA LEU A 45 -4.64 11.79 -4.56
C LEU A 45 -4.09 11.95 -5.98
N GLU A 46 -3.82 13.17 -6.42
CA GLU A 46 -3.10 13.48 -7.65
C GLU A 46 -1.64 13.01 -7.64
N ASP A 47 -1.08 12.81 -6.45
CA ASP A 47 0.30 12.34 -6.26
C ASP A 47 0.40 10.81 -6.15
N TYR A 48 -0.72 10.09 -6.19
CA TYR A 48 -0.78 8.65 -5.99
C TYR A 48 0.19 7.88 -6.88
N SER A 49 0.18 8.16 -8.19
CA SER A 49 1.03 7.48 -9.17
C SER A 49 2.52 7.81 -9.03
N LYS A 50 2.91 8.84 -8.26
CA LYS A 50 4.33 9.21 -8.08
C LYS A 50 5.11 8.19 -7.25
N SER A 51 4.42 7.44 -6.38
CA SER A 51 5.01 6.42 -5.53
C SER A 51 4.90 4.99 -6.09
N HIS A 52 4.10 4.78 -7.15
CA HIS A 52 3.79 3.46 -7.67
C HIS A 52 4.35 3.24 -9.07
N ALA A 53 4.73 1.99 -9.37
CA ALA A 53 5.12 1.58 -10.70
C ALA A 53 3.91 1.59 -11.66
N PRO A 54 4.09 1.85 -12.98
CA PRO A 54 2.98 1.85 -13.93
C PRO A 54 2.25 0.51 -14.05
N ASP A 55 2.95 -0.59 -13.79
CA ASP A 55 2.48 -1.99 -13.80
C ASP A 55 2.25 -2.53 -12.37
N PHE A 56 1.98 -1.63 -11.42
CA PHE A 56 1.65 -1.95 -10.04
C PHE A 56 0.45 -2.91 -9.94
N ILE A 57 0.50 -3.78 -8.92
CA ILE A 57 -0.59 -4.72 -8.60
C ILE A 57 -0.91 -4.63 -7.11
N ALA A 58 -2.17 -4.31 -6.79
CA ALA A 58 -2.71 -4.47 -5.45
C ALA A 58 -3.33 -5.87 -5.31
N HIS A 59 -2.88 -6.64 -4.33
CA HIS A 59 -3.43 -7.95 -3.98
C HIS A 59 -4.52 -7.77 -2.90
N SER A 60 -5.71 -7.39 -3.36
CA SER A 60 -6.90 -7.24 -2.52
C SER A 60 -7.68 -8.54 -2.41
N GLU A 61 -8.59 -8.63 -1.42
CA GLU A 61 -9.52 -9.75 -1.32
C GLU A 61 -10.33 -9.90 -2.62
N GLY A 62 -10.25 -11.08 -3.23
CA GLY A 62 -11.02 -11.48 -4.41
C GLY A 62 -10.24 -11.50 -5.72
N ARG A 63 -9.59 -10.42 -6.14
CA ARG A 63 -8.78 -10.37 -7.38
C ARG A 63 -7.71 -9.27 -7.29
N PRO A 64 -6.62 -9.42 -8.05
CA PRO A 64 -5.65 -8.33 -8.20
C PRO A 64 -6.31 -7.09 -8.84
N ALA A 65 -5.89 -5.91 -8.39
CA ALA A 65 -6.31 -4.62 -8.94
C ALA A 65 -5.11 -3.89 -9.54
N SER A 66 -5.34 -3.19 -10.65
CA SER A 66 -4.36 -2.31 -11.27
C SER A 66 -4.21 -1.00 -10.51
N LEU A 67 -3.16 -0.23 -10.83
CA LEU A 67 -2.95 1.12 -10.29
C LEU A 67 -4.17 2.02 -10.46
N GLU A 68 -4.82 2.01 -11.62
CA GLU A 68 -5.99 2.85 -11.88
C GLU A 68 -7.21 2.45 -11.04
N GLU A 69 -7.45 1.14 -10.87
CA GLU A 69 -8.52 0.63 -10.03
C GLU A 69 -8.29 0.99 -8.56
N ASP A 70 -7.06 0.87 -8.08
CA ASP A 70 -6.67 1.20 -6.71
C ASP A 70 -6.78 2.72 -6.43
N MET A 71 -6.29 3.55 -7.36
CA MET A 71 -6.50 5.02 -7.30
C MET A 71 -7.99 5.38 -7.29
N THR A 72 -8.81 4.66 -8.04
CA THR A 72 -10.25 4.90 -8.08
C THR A 72 -10.89 4.54 -6.73
N ALA A 73 -10.51 3.40 -6.14
CA ALA A 73 -10.96 3.00 -4.81
C ALA A 73 -10.57 4.04 -3.73
N ALA A 74 -9.35 4.57 -3.79
CA ALA A 74 -8.90 5.63 -2.88
C ALA A 74 -9.72 6.94 -3.03
N ARG A 75 -10.08 7.32 -4.25
CA ARG A 75 -10.96 8.48 -4.51
C ARG A 75 -12.37 8.26 -3.97
N GLU A 76 -12.93 7.07 -4.18
CA GLU A 76 -14.26 6.73 -3.64
C GLU A 76 -14.27 6.72 -2.12
N GLN A 77 -13.22 6.18 -1.50
CA GLN A 77 -13.06 6.19 -0.04
C GLN A 77 -12.96 7.62 0.50
N ARG A 78 -12.16 8.49 -0.12
CA ARG A 78 -12.05 9.91 0.27
C ARG A 78 -13.38 10.65 0.07
N LYS A 79 -14.12 10.35 -0.99
CA LYS A 79 -15.47 10.91 -1.22
C LYS A 79 -16.44 10.46 -0.14
N ALA A 80 -16.42 9.19 0.25
CA ALA A 80 -17.30 8.65 1.30
C ALA A 80 -16.97 9.22 2.68
N MET A 81 -15.69 9.50 2.95
CA MET A 81 -15.16 10.04 4.21
C MET A 81 -14.26 11.24 3.95
N PRO A 82 -14.83 12.46 3.71
CA PRO A 82 -14.03 13.66 3.39
C PRO A 82 -13.07 14.08 4.51
N ASP A 83 -13.42 13.78 5.75
CA ASP A 83 -12.64 14.03 6.96
C ASP A 83 -11.67 12.89 7.32
N MET A 84 -11.43 11.95 6.40
CA MET A 84 -10.56 10.79 6.65
C MET A 84 -9.17 11.22 7.08
N ARG A 85 -8.70 10.60 8.16
CA ARG A 85 -7.33 10.74 8.69
C ARG A 85 -6.67 9.38 8.69
N VAL A 86 -5.40 9.37 8.31
CA VAL A 86 -4.59 8.16 8.30
C VAL A 86 -3.30 8.42 9.07
N LYS A 87 -2.98 7.54 10.01
CA LYS A 87 -1.79 7.64 10.86
C LYS A 87 -0.92 6.40 10.69
N VAL A 88 0.34 6.59 10.36
CA VAL A 88 1.37 5.55 10.45
C VAL A 88 1.75 5.34 11.91
N ASN A 89 1.52 4.14 12.44
CA ASN A 89 1.89 3.77 13.81
C ASN A 89 3.29 3.16 13.87
N HIS A 90 3.57 2.20 12.96
CA HIS A 90 4.87 1.55 12.83
C HIS A 90 5.21 1.32 11.36
N ILE A 91 6.49 1.35 11.04
CA ILE A 91 7.00 1.04 9.71
C ILE A 91 8.33 0.31 9.84
N VAL A 92 8.44 -0.82 9.17
CA VAL A 92 9.64 -1.65 9.13
C VAL A 92 9.97 -2.03 7.69
N ALA A 93 11.24 -2.25 7.40
CA ALA A 93 11.68 -2.71 6.08
C ALA A 93 12.70 -3.85 6.23
N GLU A 94 12.68 -4.77 5.28
CA GLU A 94 13.68 -5.82 5.08
C GLU A 94 13.81 -6.05 3.57
N GLY A 95 15.00 -5.75 3.03
CA GLY A 95 15.26 -5.83 1.59
C GLY A 95 14.37 -4.90 0.78
N ASP A 96 13.59 -5.46 -0.14
CA ASP A 96 12.63 -4.74 -0.98
C ASP A 96 11.22 -4.64 -0.37
N LEU A 97 11.00 -5.20 0.81
CA LEU A 97 9.72 -5.22 1.50
C LEU A 97 9.63 -4.12 2.55
N VAL A 98 8.48 -3.43 2.60
CA VAL A 98 8.14 -2.45 3.65
C VAL A 98 6.77 -2.78 4.21
N SER A 99 6.69 -2.99 5.52
CA SER A 99 5.43 -3.19 6.23
C SER A 99 5.06 -1.95 7.03
N VAL A 100 3.80 -1.51 6.88
CA VAL A 100 3.24 -0.33 7.56
C VAL A 100 2.04 -0.75 8.39
N TYR A 101 2.12 -0.59 9.71
CA TYR A 101 0.96 -0.67 10.60
C TYR A 101 0.35 0.73 10.73
N TRP A 102 -0.92 0.86 10.36
CA TRP A 102 -1.61 2.14 10.29
C TRP A 102 -2.97 2.11 10.99
N THR A 103 -3.51 3.30 11.26
CA THR A 103 -4.88 3.51 11.72
C THR A 103 -5.53 4.55 10.82
N ALA A 104 -6.74 4.24 10.30
CA ALA A 104 -7.57 5.16 9.57
C ALA A 104 -8.86 5.44 10.34
N SER A 105 -9.35 6.68 10.26
CA SER A 105 -10.62 7.10 10.87
C SER A 105 -11.29 8.16 10.01
N GLY A 106 -12.61 8.27 10.12
CA GLY A 106 -13.40 9.29 9.40
C GLY A 106 -14.88 9.09 9.61
N THR A 107 -15.69 9.99 9.04
CA THR A 107 -17.16 9.96 9.10
C THR A 107 -17.71 9.59 7.73
N ASN A 108 -18.49 8.50 7.65
CA ASN A 108 -19.09 8.02 6.41
C ASN A 108 -20.32 8.90 6.03
N THR A 109 -20.06 10.02 5.37
CA THR A 109 -21.08 11.02 5.00
C THR A 109 -21.67 10.85 3.60
N ALA A 110 -21.01 10.05 2.74
CA ALA A 110 -21.50 9.73 1.39
C ALA A 110 -21.34 8.24 1.09
N ALA A 111 -22.06 7.77 0.08
CA ALA A 111 -21.86 6.41 -0.43
C ALA A 111 -20.52 6.31 -1.17
N GLY A 112 -19.84 5.20 -0.98
CA GLY A 112 -18.61 4.85 -1.67
C GLY A 112 -18.12 3.45 -1.26
N TRP A 113 -17.31 2.84 -2.10
CA TRP A 113 -16.75 1.52 -1.83
C TRP A 113 -17.81 0.43 -1.56
N GLY A 114 -18.98 0.53 -2.21
CA GLY A 114 -20.11 -0.37 -1.99
C GLY A 114 -20.84 -0.18 -0.65
N ILE A 115 -20.47 0.82 0.15
CA ILE A 115 -21.05 1.13 1.46
C ILE A 115 -21.96 2.35 1.33
N PRO A 116 -23.23 2.31 1.81
CA PRO A 116 -24.12 3.46 1.81
C PRO A 116 -23.67 4.52 2.83
N ALA A 117 -24.10 5.77 2.65
CA ALA A 117 -23.91 6.83 3.65
C ALA A 117 -24.64 6.49 4.95
N THR A 118 -23.95 6.55 6.08
CA THR A 118 -24.53 6.24 7.40
C THR A 118 -24.50 7.43 8.36
N GLY A 119 -23.68 8.45 8.07
CA GLY A 119 -23.40 9.57 8.98
C GLY A 119 -22.59 9.18 10.22
N LYS A 120 -22.12 7.93 10.32
CA LYS A 120 -21.40 7.43 11.49
C LYS A 120 -19.89 7.52 11.30
N SER A 121 -19.19 7.74 12.42
CA SER A 121 -17.73 7.69 12.46
C SER A 121 -17.24 6.25 12.57
N VAL A 122 -16.09 5.99 11.97
CA VAL A 122 -15.41 4.68 11.99
C VAL A 122 -13.92 4.89 12.27
N SER A 123 -13.33 3.93 12.97
CA SER A 123 -11.89 3.83 13.14
C SER A 123 -11.45 2.38 13.00
N VAL A 124 -10.42 2.14 12.20
CA VAL A 124 -9.88 0.80 11.92
C VAL A 124 -8.37 0.86 11.84
N SER A 125 -7.71 -0.17 12.34
CA SER A 125 -6.29 -0.39 12.10
C SER A 125 -6.10 -1.49 11.08
N GLY A 126 -5.03 -1.39 10.31
CA GLY A 126 -4.65 -2.35 9.30
C GLY A 126 -3.15 -2.45 9.15
N MET A 127 -2.74 -3.36 8.30
CA MET A 127 -1.35 -3.55 7.91
C MET A 127 -1.28 -3.64 6.40
N THR A 128 -0.33 -2.93 5.82
CA THR A 128 -0.01 -2.99 4.40
C THR A 128 1.43 -3.44 4.25
N LEU A 129 1.66 -4.45 3.43
CA LEU A 129 2.97 -4.87 2.97
C LEU A 129 3.15 -4.36 1.55
N PHE A 130 4.22 -3.64 1.29
CA PHE A 130 4.66 -3.21 -0.03
C PHE A 130 5.89 -4.00 -0.47
N ARG A 131 5.98 -4.34 -1.76
CA ARG A 131 7.21 -4.72 -2.43
C ARG A 131 7.64 -3.59 -3.35
N PHE A 132 8.89 -3.21 -3.22
CA PHE A 132 9.50 -2.13 -3.98
C PHE A 132 10.36 -2.66 -5.13
N GLU A 133 10.32 -1.98 -6.27
CA GLU A 133 11.26 -2.16 -7.35
C GLU A 133 11.71 -0.80 -7.87
N ARG A 134 13.04 -0.58 -7.92
CA ARG A 134 13.64 0.71 -8.38
C ARG A 134 13.09 1.94 -7.65
N GLY A 135 12.80 1.82 -6.36
CA GLY A 135 12.29 2.91 -5.51
C GLY A 135 10.81 3.23 -5.67
N LEU A 136 10.05 2.43 -6.44
CA LEU A 136 8.61 2.53 -6.60
C LEU A 136 7.91 1.32 -5.98
N ILE A 137 6.70 1.51 -5.49
CA ILE A 137 5.81 0.44 -5.02
C ILE A 137 5.36 -0.37 -6.24
N GLN A 138 5.75 -1.64 -6.29
CA GLN A 138 5.41 -2.56 -7.37
C GLN A 138 4.22 -3.44 -7.02
N GLU A 139 4.13 -3.86 -5.76
CA GLU A 139 3.03 -4.69 -5.27
C GLU A 139 2.60 -4.26 -3.86
N GLU A 140 1.33 -4.49 -3.58
CA GLU A 140 0.72 -4.20 -2.28
C GLU A 140 -0.16 -5.36 -1.81
N TRP A 141 -0.07 -5.68 -0.50
CA TRP A 141 -1.00 -6.56 0.23
C TRP A 141 -1.51 -5.81 1.44
N SER A 142 -2.82 -5.54 1.49
CA SER A 142 -3.45 -4.85 2.62
C SER A 142 -4.44 -5.74 3.35
N VAL A 143 -4.35 -5.73 4.68
CA VAL A 143 -5.29 -6.44 5.56
C VAL A 143 -5.84 -5.49 6.63
N PHE A 144 -7.15 -5.49 6.81
CA PHE A 144 -7.84 -4.76 7.85
C PHE A 144 -9.18 -5.44 8.18
N ASN A 145 -9.82 -5.06 9.27
CA ASN A 145 -11.03 -5.72 9.74
C ASN A 145 -12.30 -5.05 9.18
N MET A 146 -12.77 -5.53 8.01
CA MET A 146 -14.00 -5.06 7.38
C MET A 146 -15.24 -5.30 8.27
N TYR A 147 -15.32 -6.40 9.00
CA TYR A 147 -16.41 -6.66 9.94
C TYR A 147 -16.51 -5.55 11.01
N SER A 148 -15.38 -5.10 11.54
CA SER A 148 -15.34 -3.99 12.51
C SER A 148 -15.87 -2.69 11.90
N ILE A 149 -15.52 -2.38 10.65
CA ILE A 149 -16.04 -1.21 9.92
C ILE A 149 -17.57 -1.31 9.81
N LEU A 150 -18.08 -2.40 9.25
CA LEU A 150 -19.53 -2.59 9.05
C LEU A 150 -20.30 -2.54 10.37
N LYS A 151 -19.74 -3.08 11.46
CA LYS A 151 -20.33 -3.02 12.80
C LYS A 151 -20.44 -1.58 13.31
N GLN A 152 -19.37 -0.78 13.21
CA GLN A 152 -19.34 0.62 13.63
C GLN A 152 -20.32 1.46 12.80
N LEU A 153 -20.44 1.19 11.52
CA LEU A 153 -21.39 1.86 10.62
C LEU A 153 -22.84 1.39 10.84
N GLY A 154 -23.07 0.31 11.60
CA GLY A 154 -24.40 -0.25 11.88
C GLY A 154 -25.02 -0.96 10.68
N LEU A 155 -24.19 -1.54 9.82
CA LEU A 155 -24.60 -2.24 8.59
C LEU A 155 -24.64 -3.76 8.76
N LEU A 156 -24.30 -4.27 9.94
CA LEU A 156 -24.47 -5.68 10.26
C LEU A 156 -25.89 -5.94 10.79
N PRO A 157 -26.49 -7.10 10.47
CA PRO A 157 -27.75 -7.48 11.05
C PRO A 157 -27.63 -7.55 12.60
N PRO A 158 -28.74 -7.26 13.34
CA PRO A 158 -28.75 -7.46 14.79
C PRO A 158 -28.34 -8.90 15.12
N GLN A 159 -27.42 -9.03 16.05
CA GLN A 159 -27.11 -10.36 16.59
C GLN A 159 -28.25 -10.74 17.50
N GLY A 160 -29.03 -11.78 17.11
CA GLY A 160 -30.11 -12.34 17.92
C GLY A 160 -29.58 -13.04 19.18
#